data_0353054ae01cd02b6d862c7a26382b6a
#
_entry.id   0353054ae01cd02b6d862c7a26382b6a
#
_cell.length_a   1.000
_cell.length_b   1.000
_cell.length_c   1.000
_cell.angle_alpha   90.00
_cell.angle_beta   90.00
_cell.angle_gamma   90.00
#
_symmetry.space_group_name_H-M   'P 1'
#
loop_
_entity.id
_entity.type
_entity.pdbx_description
1 polymer ?
#
loop_
_entity_poly.entity_id
_entity_poly.type
_entity_poly.pdbx_seq_one_letter_code
_entity_poly.pdbx_strand_id
1 'polypeptide(L)'
;MKTGLKVAALLGAALLLISATGCNKLKARDQLNKGVAAYKNARYETAIEHFKNAVSLDPSLQNAKLYLATAYAQQYIPGLDAPENVQNANAAIDQYKSVLAADPKNVNSIKGIAFLYLNMKKLDDAKEYYQKAIDLDPNDPEAYYSVGVIDWTKLYVPMQEERQKERLNGDEPSKDKKVCAQLREQDGALIQDGIDKLNRAMELRQDYDDAMAYMNLIYRQKAYRECDNQEQAAADLKTADGWQDKTLDARKRKAEKQAGTPQGVSMDDSGK
;
A
#
# COMPACT_ATOMS: atom_id res chain seq x y z
N MET A 1 -47.30 -3.07 47.04
CA MET A 1 -47.58 -3.65 45.72
C MET A 1 -47.14 -2.79 44.52
N LYS A 2 -47.05 -1.47 44.62
CA LYS A 2 -46.64 -0.60 43.45
C LYS A 2 -45.16 -0.59 43.15
N THR A 3 -44.24 -0.94 44.08
CA THR A 3 -42.80 -1.01 43.90
C THR A 3 -42.33 -2.28 43.15
N GLY A 4 -42.96 -3.43 43.44
CA GLY A 4 -42.65 -4.69 42.77
C GLY A 4 -42.99 -4.71 41.30
N LEU A 5 -44.09 -4.02 40.89
CA LEU A 5 -44.52 -3.93 39.49
C LEU A 5 -43.54 -3.08 38.65
N LYS A 6 -43.00 -2.00 39.27
CA LYS A 6 -42.00 -1.15 38.59
C LYS A 6 -40.66 -1.85 38.38
N VAL A 7 -40.21 -2.67 39.34
CA VAL A 7 -38.96 -3.45 39.23
C VAL A 7 -39.11 -4.56 38.18
N ALA A 8 -40.25 -5.24 38.13
CA ALA A 8 -40.55 -6.27 37.14
C ALA A 8 -40.63 -5.68 35.70
N ALA A 9 -41.19 -4.48 35.55
CA ALA A 9 -41.23 -3.79 34.26
C ALA A 9 -39.81 -3.34 33.79
N LEU A 10 -38.95 -2.88 34.69
CA LEU A 10 -37.58 -2.50 34.38
C LEU A 10 -36.70 -3.71 34.00
N LEU A 11 -36.87 -4.84 34.69
CA LEU A 11 -36.20 -6.10 34.38
C LEU A 11 -36.64 -6.68 33.03
N GLY A 12 -37.96 -6.60 32.72
CA GLY A 12 -38.51 -7.04 31.45
C GLY A 12 -38.00 -6.16 30.26
N ALA A 13 -37.91 -4.86 30.45
CA ALA A 13 -37.35 -3.95 29.45
C ALA A 13 -35.86 -4.18 29.20
N ALA A 14 -35.08 -4.46 30.26
CA ALA A 14 -33.65 -4.78 30.14
C ALA A 14 -33.42 -6.10 29.40
N LEU A 15 -34.22 -7.14 29.63
CA LEU A 15 -34.14 -8.42 28.94
C LEU A 15 -34.48 -8.31 27.43
N LEU A 16 -35.46 -7.44 27.07
CA LEU A 16 -35.81 -7.19 25.66
C LEU A 16 -34.72 -6.43 24.92
N LEU A 17 -33.99 -5.52 25.57
CA LEU A 17 -32.87 -4.79 24.98
C LEU A 17 -31.66 -5.72 24.72
N ILE A 18 -31.39 -6.68 25.61
CA ILE A 18 -30.30 -7.65 25.47
C ILE A 18 -30.58 -8.64 24.31
N SER A 19 -31.81 -9.06 24.12
CA SER A 19 -32.19 -9.95 23.02
C SER A 19 -32.11 -9.28 21.65
N ALA A 20 -32.43 -8.00 21.54
CA ALA A 20 -32.34 -7.23 20.29
C ALA A 20 -30.89 -7.05 19.83
N THR A 21 -29.97 -6.77 20.74
CA THR A 21 -28.53 -6.62 20.42
C THR A 21 -27.89 -7.93 19.96
N GLY A 22 -28.28 -9.06 20.54
CA GLY A 22 -27.80 -10.40 20.12
C GLY A 22 -28.21 -10.76 18.69
N CYS A 23 -29.47 -10.48 18.31
CA CYS A 23 -29.97 -10.72 16.96
C CYS A 23 -29.25 -9.84 15.91
N ASN A 24 -28.95 -8.59 16.24
CA ASN A 24 -28.25 -7.69 15.32
C ASN A 24 -26.80 -8.14 15.09
N LYS A 25 -26.09 -8.60 16.11
CA LYS A 25 -24.73 -9.14 15.96
C LYS A 25 -24.71 -10.40 15.08
N LEU A 26 -25.69 -11.27 15.18
CA LEU A 26 -25.80 -12.45 14.31
C LEU A 26 -26.06 -12.06 12.86
N LYS A 27 -27.01 -11.13 12.64
CA LYS A 27 -27.28 -10.59 11.31
C LYS A 27 -26.06 -9.85 10.71
N ALA A 28 -25.30 -9.11 11.53
CA ALA A 28 -24.08 -8.46 11.09
C ALA A 28 -23.03 -9.45 10.58
N ARG A 29 -22.85 -10.57 11.28
CA ARG A 29 -21.95 -11.65 10.84
C ARG A 29 -22.43 -12.35 9.56
N ASP A 30 -23.73 -12.56 9.39
CA ASP A 30 -24.31 -13.09 8.15
C ASP A 30 -24.02 -12.14 6.97
N GLN A 31 -24.26 -10.83 7.16
CA GLN A 31 -23.94 -9.81 6.15
C GLN A 31 -22.43 -9.78 5.84
N LEU A 32 -21.57 -9.86 6.85
CA LEU A 32 -20.12 -9.94 6.66
C LEU A 32 -19.74 -11.14 5.78
N ASN A 33 -20.27 -12.32 6.08
CA ASN A 33 -19.98 -13.55 5.31
C ASN A 33 -20.45 -13.44 3.85
N LYS A 34 -21.64 -12.86 3.60
CA LYS A 34 -22.14 -12.56 2.25
C LYS A 34 -21.24 -11.58 1.51
N GLY A 35 -20.78 -10.54 2.20
CA GLY A 35 -19.83 -9.58 1.66
C GLY A 35 -18.51 -10.22 1.28
N VAL A 36 -17.95 -11.08 2.14
CA VAL A 36 -16.71 -11.83 1.85
C VAL A 36 -16.88 -12.76 0.65
N ALA A 37 -18.03 -13.43 0.52
CA ALA A 37 -18.32 -14.26 -0.65
C ALA A 37 -18.42 -13.44 -1.94
N ALA A 38 -19.07 -12.27 -1.90
CA ALA A 38 -19.15 -11.35 -3.03
C ALA A 38 -17.76 -10.81 -3.41
N TYR A 39 -16.95 -10.43 -2.42
CA TYR A 39 -15.59 -9.92 -2.61
C TYR A 39 -14.68 -10.95 -3.29
N LYS A 40 -14.70 -12.20 -2.83
CA LYS A 40 -13.93 -13.29 -3.44
C LYS A 40 -14.30 -13.56 -4.91
N ASN A 41 -15.54 -13.24 -5.30
CA ASN A 41 -16.02 -13.32 -6.69
C ASN A 41 -15.85 -12.00 -7.47
N ALA A 42 -15.00 -11.08 -6.99
CA ALA A 42 -14.74 -9.76 -7.57
C ALA A 42 -16.00 -8.88 -7.77
N ARG A 43 -17.10 -9.20 -7.05
CA ARG A 43 -18.34 -8.38 -7.06
C ARG A 43 -18.24 -7.31 -5.97
N TYR A 44 -17.37 -6.32 -6.19
CA TYR A 44 -17.00 -5.36 -5.14
C TYR A 44 -18.14 -4.46 -4.69
N GLU A 45 -19.02 -4.00 -5.59
CA GLU A 45 -20.21 -3.19 -5.25
C GLU A 45 -21.15 -3.95 -4.33
N THR A 46 -21.48 -5.20 -4.68
CA THR A 46 -22.30 -6.08 -3.82
C THR A 46 -21.62 -6.35 -2.48
N ALA A 47 -20.29 -6.52 -2.47
CA ALA A 47 -19.53 -6.70 -1.24
C ALA A 47 -19.63 -5.46 -0.33
N ILE A 48 -19.47 -4.24 -0.90
CA ILE A 48 -19.60 -2.96 -0.19
C ILE A 48 -20.97 -2.84 0.46
N GLU A 49 -22.06 -3.17 -0.26
CA GLU A 49 -23.42 -3.13 0.30
C GLU A 49 -23.58 -4.06 1.51
N HIS A 50 -23.12 -5.29 1.40
CA HIS A 50 -23.15 -6.24 2.50
C HIS A 50 -22.30 -5.79 3.69
N PHE A 51 -21.09 -5.27 3.44
CA PHE A 51 -20.22 -4.78 4.51
C PHE A 51 -20.79 -3.53 5.17
N LYS A 52 -21.42 -2.60 4.43
CA LYS A 52 -22.16 -1.46 5.00
C LYS A 52 -23.28 -1.92 5.93
N ASN A 53 -24.06 -2.90 5.49
CA ASN A 53 -25.13 -3.49 6.29
C ASN A 53 -24.57 -4.16 7.57
N ALA A 54 -23.44 -4.87 7.47
CA ALA A 54 -22.78 -5.46 8.63
C ALA A 54 -22.32 -4.40 9.65
N VAL A 55 -21.67 -3.31 9.19
CA VAL A 55 -21.22 -2.20 10.03
C VAL A 55 -22.40 -1.45 10.66
N SER A 56 -23.51 -1.27 9.94
CA SER A 56 -24.74 -0.65 10.46
C SER A 56 -25.39 -1.49 11.56
N LEU A 57 -25.44 -2.82 11.41
CA LEU A 57 -26.02 -3.74 12.38
C LEU A 57 -25.14 -3.91 13.63
N ASP A 58 -23.81 -3.89 13.47
CA ASP A 58 -22.84 -3.96 14.57
C ASP A 58 -21.62 -3.06 14.28
N PRO A 59 -21.66 -1.77 14.70
CA PRO A 59 -20.54 -0.84 14.52
C PRO A 59 -19.26 -1.25 15.26
N SER A 60 -19.34 -2.21 16.21
CA SER A 60 -18.17 -2.74 16.91
C SER A 60 -17.44 -3.85 16.14
N LEU A 61 -18.00 -4.36 15.05
CA LEU A 61 -17.47 -5.45 14.25
C LEU A 61 -16.30 -4.95 13.37
N GLN A 62 -15.08 -4.91 13.95
CA GLN A 62 -13.89 -4.34 13.28
C GLN A 62 -13.57 -5.01 11.94
N ASN A 63 -13.76 -6.33 11.83
CA ASN A 63 -13.54 -7.04 10.56
C ASN A 63 -14.47 -6.55 9.45
N ALA A 64 -15.72 -6.16 9.74
CA ALA A 64 -16.62 -5.62 8.73
C ALA A 64 -16.12 -4.26 8.20
N LYS A 65 -15.60 -3.39 9.08
CA LYS A 65 -15.00 -2.13 8.68
C LYS A 65 -13.73 -2.34 7.85
N LEU A 66 -12.88 -3.29 8.25
CA LEU A 66 -11.65 -3.62 7.52
C LEU A 66 -11.96 -4.14 6.11
N TYR A 67 -12.92 -5.07 5.98
CA TYR A 67 -13.35 -5.56 4.67
C TYR A 67 -14.04 -4.48 3.83
N LEU A 68 -14.83 -3.60 4.45
CA LEU A 68 -15.45 -2.46 3.78
C LEU A 68 -14.38 -1.51 3.22
N ALA A 69 -13.37 -1.18 4.02
CA ALA A 69 -12.22 -0.38 3.59
C ALA A 69 -11.51 -1.02 2.40
N THR A 70 -11.22 -2.32 2.50
CA THR A 70 -10.54 -3.07 1.44
C THR A 70 -11.37 -3.12 0.15
N ALA A 71 -12.69 -3.30 0.26
CA ALA A 71 -13.58 -3.32 -0.90
C ALA A 71 -13.66 -1.96 -1.62
N TYR A 72 -13.71 -0.86 -0.86
CA TYR A 72 -13.60 0.48 -1.43
C TYR A 72 -12.23 0.73 -2.09
N ALA A 73 -11.15 0.27 -1.45
CA ALA A 73 -9.80 0.41 -2.01
C ALA A 73 -9.65 -0.33 -3.35
N GLN A 74 -10.35 -1.47 -3.54
CA GLN A 74 -10.37 -2.20 -4.82
C GLN A 74 -11.13 -1.46 -5.93
N GLN A 75 -12.06 -0.58 -5.58
CA GLN A 75 -12.78 0.26 -6.54
C GLN A 75 -11.97 1.51 -6.95
N TYR A 76 -10.92 1.84 -6.21
CA TYR A 76 -10.08 2.97 -6.56
C TYR A 76 -9.13 2.63 -7.70
N ILE A 77 -9.18 3.42 -8.77
CA ILE A 77 -8.31 3.30 -9.95
C ILE A 77 -7.28 4.43 -9.90
N PRO A 78 -5.98 4.12 -9.72
CA PRO A 78 -4.93 5.14 -9.70
C PRO A 78 -4.89 5.97 -10.99
N GLY A 79 -4.80 7.29 -10.83
CA GLY A 79 -4.70 8.22 -11.95
C GLY A 79 -6.03 8.57 -12.64
N LEU A 80 -7.14 7.95 -12.25
CA LEU A 80 -8.47 8.34 -12.73
C LEU A 80 -9.01 9.50 -11.88
N ASP A 81 -9.08 10.69 -12.48
CA ASP A 81 -9.61 11.89 -11.82
C ASP A 81 -11.13 12.00 -12.01
N ALA A 82 -11.86 11.05 -11.44
CA ALA A 82 -13.32 11.04 -11.39
C ALA A 82 -13.80 11.21 -9.94
N PRO A 83 -14.83 12.03 -9.67
CA PRO A 83 -15.30 12.28 -8.30
C PRO A 83 -15.62 11.01 -7.51
N GLU A 84 -16.28 10.04 -8.15
CA GLU A 84 -16.62 8.75 -7.54
C GLU A 84 -15.36 7.94 -7.18
N ASN A 85 -14.34 7.96 -8.04
CA ASN A 85 -13.07 7.28 -7.79
C ASN A 85 -12.36 7.86 -6.55
N VAL A 86 -12.29 9.18 -6.45
CA VAL A 86 -11.72 9.88 -5.28
C VAL A 86 -12.55 9.61 -4.03
N GLN A 87 -13.88 9.56 -4.16
CA GLN A 87 -14.77 9.22 -3.06
C GLN A 87 -14.52 7.80 -2.53
N ASN A 88 -14.29 6.82 -3.40
CA ASN A 88 -13.95 5.45 -3.00
C ASN A 88 -12.65 5.41 -2.20
N ALA A 89 -11.58 6.10 -2.64
CA ALA A 89 -10.34 6.18 -1.90
C ALA A 89 -10.53 6.80 -0.51
N ASN A 90 -11.26 7.92 -0.42
CA ASN A 90 -11.52 8.60 0.85
C ASN A 90 -12.38 7.72 1.78
N ALA A 91 -13.42 7.08 1.27
CA ALA A 91 -14.25 6.15 2.03
C ALA A 91 -13.44 4.97 2.59
N ALA A 92 -12.50 4.42 1.81
CA ALA A 92 -11.58 3.39 2.28
C ALA A 92 -10.71 3.90 3.43
N ILE A 93 -10.09 5.08 3.29
CA ILE A 93 -9.25 5.70 4.31
C ILE A 93 -10.04 5.93 5.60
N ASP A 94 -11.27 6.42 5.52
CA ASP A 94 -12.13 6.68 6.68
C ASP A 94 -12.47 5.39 7.43
N GLN A 95 -12.76 4.30 6.71
CA GLN A 95 -13.01 3.01 7.34
C GLN A 95 -11.73 2.44 8.00
N TYR A 96 -10.57 2.52 7.34
CA TYR A 96 -9.30 2.13 7.95
C TYR A 96 -8.99 2.95 9.20
N LYS A 97 -9.19 4.28 9.18
CA LYS A 97 -9.03 5.15 10.36
C LYS A 97 -10.00 4.76 11.48
N SER A 98 -11.23 4.36 11.15
CA SER A 98 -12.18 3.85 12.13
C SER A 98 -11.73 2.54 12.78
N VAL A 99 -11.02 1.67 12.06
CA VAL A 99 -10.37 0.48 12.64
C VAL A 99 -9.23 0.90 13.56
N LEU A 100 -8.37 1.84 13.14
CA LEU A 100 -7.23 2.33 13.92
C LEU A 100 -7.66 3.05 15.21
N ALA A 101 -8.83 3.66 15.24
CA ALA A 101 -9.38 4.25 16.46
C ALA A 101 -9.65 3.21 17.57
N ALA A 102 -9.95 1.97 17.20
CA ALA A 102 -10.16 0.85 18.13
C ALA A 102 -8.90 0.00 18.33
N ASP A 103 -8.10 -0.16 17.29
CA ASP A 103 -6.84 -0.91 17.30
C ASP A 103 -5.74 -0.08 16.59
N PRO A 104 -5.02 0.78 17.33
CA PRO A 104 -3.99 1.65 16.75
C PRO A 104 -2.79 0.91 16.14
N LYS A 105 -2.65 -0.39 16.40
CA LYS A 105 -1.58 -1.26 15.89
C LYS A 105 -2.03 -2.14 14.73
N ASN A 106 -3.18 -1.91 14.15
CA ASN A 106 -3.68 -2.69 13.03
C ASN A 106 -2.84 -2.42 11.76
N VAL A 107 -1.83 -3.25 11.53
CA VAL A 107 -0.87 -3.10 10.42
C VAL A 107 -1.57 -3.09 9.07
N ASN A 108 -2.62 -3.90 8.88
CA ASN A 108 -3.37 -3.93 7.61
C ASN A 108 -4.03 -2.59 7.30
N SER A 109 -4.62 -1.94 8.31
CA SER A 109 -5.23 -0.62 8.15
C SER A 109 -4.18 0.46 7.88
N ILE A 110 -3.04 0.42 8.57
CA ILE A 110 -1.92 1.34 8.35
C ILE A 110 -1.39 1.21 6.93
N LYS A 111 -1.10 -0.02 6.47
CA LYS A 111 -0.62 -0.28 5.11
C LYS A 111 -1.68 0.05 4.04
N GLY A 112 -2.95 -0.20 4.32
CA GLY A 112 -4.05 0.17 3.42
C GLY A 112 -4.14 1.68 3.19
N ILE A 113 -4.01 2.48 4.24
CA ILE A 113 -3.97 3.96 4.13
C ILE A 113 -2.72 4.40 3.39
N ALA A 114 -1.54 3.84 3.73
CA ALA A 114 -0.27 4.17 3.08
C ALA A 114 -0.34 3.92 1.56
N PHE A 115 -0.86 2.77 1.16
CA PHE A 115 -1.04 2.39 -0.24
C PHE A 115 -1.96 3.36 -0.99
N LEU A 116 -3.10 3.73 -0.39
CA LEU A 116 -4.03 4.68 -1.01
C LEU A 116 -3.37 6.06 -1.15
N TYR A 117 -2.70 6.57 -0.12
CA TYR A 117 -1.99 7.85 -0.21
C TYR A 117 -0.89 7.83 -1.28
N LEU A 118 -0.13 6.74 -1.41
CA LEU A 118 0.87 6.59 -2.46
C LEU A 118 0.23 6.69 -3.86
N ASN A 119 -0.86 5.97 -4.09
CA ASN A 119 -1.55 5.98 -5.36
C ASN A 119 -2.27 7.31 -5.65
N MET A 120 -2.67 8.05 -4.61
CA MET A 120 -3.21 9.41 -4.70
C MET A 120 -2.12 10.49 -4.86
N LYS A 121 -0.84 10.11 -4.97
CA LYS A 121 0.32 11.02 -5.03
C LYS A 121 0.50 11.89 -3.78
N LYS A 122 -0.10 11.51 -2.66
CA LYS A 122 0.11 12.12 -1.34
C LYS A 122 1.34 11.49 -0.69
N LEU A 123 2.53 11.81 -1.23
CA LEU A 123 3.76 11.08 -0.96
C LEU A 123 4.22 11.21 0.51
N ASP A 124 4.05 12.36 1.12
CA ASP A 124 4.44 12.59 2.52
C ASP A 124 3.55 11.80 3.49
N ASP A 125 2.24 11.86 3.28
CA ASP A 125 1.27 11.06 4.05
C ASP A 125 1.56 9.55 3.89
N ALA A 126 1.83 9.10 2.66
CA ALA A 126 2.17 7.71 2.38
C ALA A 126 3.43 7.27 3.14
N LYS A 127 4.50 8.08 3.10
CA LYS A 127 5.76 7.79 3.80
C LYS A 127 5.56 7.69 5.30
N GLU A 128 4.79 8.61 5.90
CA GLU A 128 4.47 8.59 7.33
C GLU A 128 3.78 7.27 7.73
N TYR A 129 2.77 6.85 6.96
CA TYR A 129 2.04 5.62 7.27
C TYR A 129 2.88 4.35 7.02
N TYR A 130 3.72 4.31 5.99
CA TYR A 130 4.65 3.19 5.80
C TYR A 130 5.72 3.15 6.90
N GLN A 131 6.19 4.30 7.39
CA GLN A 131 7.10 4.32 8.54
C GLN A 131 6.43 3.75 9.79
N LYS A 132 5.16 4.09 10.07
CA LYS A 132 4.38 3.45 11.15
C LYS A 132 4.26 1.93 10.96
N ALA A 133 4.12 1.46 9.73
CA ALA A 133 4.09 0.01 9.46
C ALA A 133 5.44 -0.65 9.77
N ILE A 134 6.56 -0.02 9.40
CA ILE A 134 7.93 -0.47 9.71
C ILE A 134 8.17 -0.52 11.22
N ASP A 135 7.73 0.50 11.96
CA ASP A 135 7.89 0.57 13.42
C ASP A 135 7.14 -0.56 14.14
N LEU A 136 6.02 -1.02 13.57
CA LEU A 136 5.24 -2.12 14.11
C LEU A 136 5.72 -3.50 13.65
N ASP A 137 6.18 -3.61 12.41
CA ASP A 137 6.75 -4.83 11.84
C ASP A 137 8.05 -4.51 11.07
N PRO A 138 9.21 -4.54 11.76
CA PRO A 138 10.52 -4.29 11.15
C PRO A 138 10.98 -5.38 10.17
N ASN A 139 10.20 -6.44 9.99
CA ASN A 139 10.52 -7.54 9.08
C ASN A 139 9.62 -7.58 7.83
N ASP A 140 8.82 -6.55 7.59
CA ASP A 140 8.00 -6.43 6.38
C ASP A 140 8.79 -5.79 5.22
N PRO A 141 9.29 -6.57 4.24
CA PRO A 141 10.06 -6.04 3.11
C PRO A 141 9.25 -5.09 2.23
N GLU A 142 7.91 -5.25 2.16
CA GLU A 142 7.03 -4.42 1.34
C GLU A 142 6.95 -2.98 1.86
N ALA A 143 6.95 -2.79 3.17
CA ALA A 143 6.92 -1.45 3.75
C ALA A 143 8.22 -0.68 3.45
N TYR A 144 9.38 -1.32 3.58
CA TYR A 144 10.66 -0.73 3.20
C TYR A 144 10.75 -0.42 1.71
N TYR A 145 10.36 -1.36 0.86
CA TYR A 145 10.28 -1.15 -0.59
C TYR A 145 9.41 0.05 -0.94
N SER A 146 8.23 0.16 -0.34
CA SER A 146 7.30 1.26 -0.61
C SER A 146 7.87 2.63 -0.23
N VAL A 147 8.62 2.73 0.87
CA VAL A 147 9.34 3.97 1.22
C VAL A 147 10.40 4.29 0.17
N GLY A 148 11.19 3.32 -0.30
CA GLY A 148 12.15 3.51 -1.38
C GLY A 148 11.51 3.99 -2.68
N VAL A 149 10.34 3.47 -3.04
CA VAL A 149 9.53 3.93 -4.19
C VAL A 149 9.08 5.37 -4.02
N ILE A 150 8.62 5.74 -2.83
CA ILE A 150 8.21 7.11 -2.51
C ILE A 150 9.39 8.06 -2.66
N ASP A 151 10.54 7.71 -2.11
CA ASP A 151 11.74 8.55 -2.16
C ASP A 151 12.22 8.73 -3.59
N TRP A 152 12.28 7.66 -4.38
CA TRP A 152 12.55 7.77 -5.81
C TRP A 152 11.53 8.68 -6.53
N THR A 153 10.24 8.56 -6.24
CA THR A 153 9.21 9.38 -6.88
C THR A 153 9.41 10.87 -6.57
N LYS A 154 9.78 11.20 -5.33
CA LYS A 154 10.09 12.57 -4.91
C LYS A 154 11.34 13.13 -5.57
N LEU A 155 12.31 12.27 -5.89
CA LEU A 155 13.54 12.64 -6.60
C LEU A 155 13.32 12.79 -8.11
N TYR A 156 12.46 11.93 -8.68
CA TYR A 156 12.27 11.80 -10.12
C TYR A 156 11.53 13.00 -10.71
N VAL A 157 10.42 13.42 -10.11
CA VAL A 157 9.56 14.46 -10.70
C VAL A 157 10.28 15.80 -10.86
N PRO A 158 10.93 16.38 -9.83
CA PRO A 158 11.67 17.65 -9.98
C PRO A 158 12.82 17.54 -10.99
N MET A 159 13.52 16.39 -10.98
CA MET A 159 14.62 16.18 -11.93
C MET A 159 14.13 16.11 -13.37
N GLN A 160 12.98 15.49 -13.64
CA GLN A 160 12.41 15.45 -14.99
C GLN A 160 12.02 16.87 -15.48
N GLU A 161 11.51 17.70 -14.61
CA GLU A 161 11.19 19.10 -14.95
C GLU A 161 12.45 19.88 -15.34
N GLU A 162 13.55 19.74 -14.59
CA GLU A 162 14.83 20.39 -14.93
C GLU A 162 15.41 19.84 -16.24
N ARG A 163 15.39 18.52 -16.43
CA ARG A 163 15.87 17.90 -17.68
C ARG A 163 15.07 18.34 -18.89
N GLN A 164 13.75 18.51 -18.76
CA GLN A 164 12.90 19.04 -19.85
C GLN A 164 13.24 20.50 -20.18
N LYS A 165 13.48 21.35 -19.18
CA LYS A 165 13.91 22.76 -19.39
C LYS A 165 15.22 22.83 -20.19
N GLU A 166 16.17 21.96 -19.87
CA GLU A 166 17.46 21.89 -20.55
C GLU A 166 17.44 21.09 -21.87
N ARG A 167 16.31 20.41 -22.21
CA ARG A 167 16.14 19.53 -23.39
C ARG A 167 17.17 18.39 -23.41
N LEU A 168 17.43 17.77 -22.27
CA LEU A 168 18.37 16.66 -22.13
C LEU A 168 17.72 15.33 -22.55
N ASN A 169 18.52 14.47 -23.19
CA ASN A 169 18.10 13.13 -23.65
C ASN A 169 18.85 12.03 -22.86
N GLY A 170 18.21 10.89 -22.67
CA GLY A 170 18.84 9.72 -22.03
C GLY A 170 19.51 10.06 -20.70
N ASP A 171 20.78 9.69 -20.56
CA ASP A 171 21.58 9.94 -19.35
C ASP A 171 22.47 11.18 -19.44
N GLU A 172 22.17 12.12 -20.37
CA GLU A 172 22.91 13.38 -20.48
C GLU A 172 22.89 14.13 -19.14
N PRO A 173 24.04 14.60 -18.62
CA PRO A 173 24.09 15.39 -17.39
C PRO A 173 23.50 16.78 -17.62
N SER A 174 22.96 17.40 -16.58
CA SER A 174 22.57 18.81 -16.62
C SER A 174 23.76 19.70 -16.94
N LYS A 175 23.49 20.78 -17.67
CA LYS A 175 24.49 21.81 -18.04
C LYS A 175 24.61 22.89 -16.98
N ASP A 176 23.60 23.03 -16.11
CA ASP A 176 23.59 24.02 -15.03
C ASP A 176 24.18 23.43 -13.73
N LYS A 177 25.49 23.68 -13.52
CA LYS A 177 26.21 23.23 -12.34
C LYS A 177 25.64 23.77 -11.02
N LYS A 178 24.98 24.94 -11.03
CA LYS A 178 24.38 25.52 -9.82
C LYS A 178 23.12 24.76 -9.43
N VAL A 179 22.28 24.44 -10.41
CA VAL A 179 21.09 23.59 -10.21
C VAL A 179 21.50 22.21 -9.69
N CYS A 180 22.52 21.57 -10.27
CA CYS A 180 23.02 20.29 -9.78
C CYS A 180 23.50 20.33 -8.33
N ALA A 181 24.30 21.33 -7.99
CA ALA A 181 24.80 21.49 -6.62
C ALA A 181 23.64 21.68 -5.62
N GLN A 182 22.66 22.50 -5.99
CA GLN A 182 21.47 22.73 -5.18
C GLN A 182 20.64 21.46 -4.98
N LEU A 183 20.36 20.73 -6.07
CA LEU A 183 19.61 19.48 -6.00
C LEU A 183 20.36 18.39 -5.21
N ARG A 184 21.68 18.32 -5.35
CA ARG A 184 22.50 17.38 -4.57
C ARG A 184 22.42 17.67 -3.07
N GLU A 185 22.50 18.94 -2.67
CA GLU A 185 22.38 19.35 -1.28
C GLU A 185 20.97 19.08 -0.73
N GLN A 186 19.92 19.41 -1.48
CA GLN A 186 18.53 19.22 -1.08
C GLN A 186 18.14 17.75 -0.99
N ASP A 187 18.57 16.95 -1.94
CA ASP A 187 18.08 15.58 -2.14
C ASP A 187 19.00 14.51 -1.56
N GLY A 188 20.20 14.86 -1.09
CA GLY A 188 21.20 13.89 -0.61
C GLY A 188 20.67 12.97 0.48
N ALA A 189 19.97 13.52 1.46
CA ALA A 189 19.35 12.74 2.55
C ALA A 189 18.24 11.82 2.03
N LEU A 190 17.45 12.28 1.06
CA LEU A 190 16.37 11.50 0.47
C LEU A 190 16.90 10.34 -0.38
N ILE A 191 17.98 10.57 -1.14
CA ILE A 191 18.69 9.54 -1.90
C ILE A 191 19.20 8.45 -0.95
N GLN A 192 19.87 8.84 0.14
CA GLN A 192 20.41 7.90 1.09
C GLN A 192 19.31 7.10 1.79
N ASP A 193 18.23 7.73 2.24
CA ASP A 193 17.09 7.03 2.86
C ASP A 193 16.50 5.98 1.89
N GLY A 194 16.26 6.36 0.63
CA GLY A 194 15.76 5.44 -0.39
C GLY A 194 16.69 4.25 -0.62
N ILE A 195 18.01 4.47 -0.69
CA ILE A 195 19.01 3.39 -0.82
C ILE A 195 18.96 2.47 0.41
N ASP A 196 18.93 3.02 1.61
CA ASP A 196 18.93 2.23 2.86
C ASP A 196 17.64 1.40 2.98
N LYS A 197 16.49 1.99 2.64
CA LYS A 197 15.21 1.28 2.66
C LYS A 197 15.15 0.15 1.64
N LEU A 198 15.61 0.38 0.41
CA LEU A 198 15.65 -0.67 -0.62
C LEU A 198 16.64 -1.78 -0.26
N ASN A 199 17.80 -1.45 0.30
CA ASN A 199 18.73 -2.45 0.82
C ASN A 199 18.05 -3.30 1.90
N ARG A 200 17.38 -2.68 2.86
CA ARG A 200 16.68 -3.41 3.91
C ARG A 200 15.58 -4.32 3.35
N ALA A 201 14.83 -3.86 2.36
CA ALA A 201 13.84 -4.70 1.67
C ALA A 201 14.46 -5.95 1.04
N MET A 202 15.64 -5.81 0.40
CA MET A 202 16.39 -6.91 -0.22
C MET A 202 17.05 -7.84 0.80
N GLU A 203 17.51 -7.34 1.95
CA GLU A 203 18.00 -8.18 3.06
C GLU A 203 16.88 -9.09 3.58
N LEU A 204 15.66 -8.56 3.70
CA LEU A 204 14.49 -9.32 4.15
C LEU A 204 13.94 -10.27 3.09
N ARG A 205 14.13 -9.93 1.80
CA ARG A 205 13.70 -10.72 0.64
C ARG A 205 14.79 -10.72 -0.44
N GLN A 206 15.63 -11.73 -0.47
CA GLN A 206 16.82 -11.78 -1.33
C GLN A 206 16.53 -11.68 -2.84
N ASP A 207 15.44 -12.27 -3.33
CA ASP A 207 15.06 -12.23 -4.75
C ASP A 207 14.04 -11.09 -5.05
N TYR A 208 14.15 -9.95 -4.36
CA TYR A 208 13.23 -8.82 -4.53
C TYR A 208 13.63 -7.97 -5.76
N ASP A 209 13.30 -8.47 -6.95
CA ASP A 209 13.63 -7.84 -8.24
C ASP A 209 13.07 -6.43 -8.41
N ASP A 210 11.88 -6.13 -7.85
CA ASP A 210 11.33 -4.77 -7.90
C ASP A 210 12.17 -3.78 -7.05
N ALA A 211 12.65 -4.21 -5.87
CA ALA A 211 13.55 -3.38 -5.07
C ALA A 211 14.89 -3.16 -5.78
N MET A 212 15.43 -4.18 -6.47
CA MET A 212 16.64 -4.06 -7.29
C MET A 212 16.43 -3.08 -8.45
N ALA A 213 15.25 -3.12 -9.10
CA ALA A 213 14.92 -2.18 -10.17
C ALA A 213 14.89 -0.73 -9.66
N TYR A 214 14.31 -0.48 -8.48
CA TYR A 214 14.32 0.86 -7.88
C TYR A 214 15.70 1.31 -7.41
N MET A 215 16.60 0.38 -7.01
CA MET A 215 18.01 0.71 -6.77
C MET A 215 18.69 1.26 -8.02
N ASN A 216 18.49 0.62 -9.20
CA ASN A 216 18.95 1.18 -10.47
C ASN A 216 18.42 2.61 -10.66
N LEU A 217 17.13 2.82 -10.46
CA LEU A 217 16.49 4.12 -10.68
C LEU A 217 17.01 5.20 -9.71
N ILE A 218 17.23 4.88 -8.44
CA ILE A 218 17.78 5.84 -7.45
C ILE A 218 19.23 6.21 -7.78
N TYR A 219 20.07 5.26 -8.16
CA TYR A 219 21.46 5.55 -8.54
C TYR A 219 21.52 6.42 -9.80
N ARG A 220 20.60 6.28 -10.77
CA ARG A 220 20.48 7.22 -11.88
C ARG A 220 20.08 8.63 -11.40
N GLN A 221 19.13 8.74 -10.46
CA GLN A 221 18.79 10.04 -9.87
C GLN A 221 19.97 10.68 -9.14
N LYS A 222 20.80 9.87 -8.48
CA LYS A 222 22.04 10.33 -7.84
C LYS A 222 23.04 10.84 -8.88
N ALA A 223 23.30 10.08 -9.94
CA ALA A 223 24.22 10.44 -11.02
C ALA A 223 23.83 11.78 -11.70
N TYR A 224 22.54 12.02 -11.93
CA TYR A 224 22.06 13.26 -12.54
C TYR A 224 22.34 14.52 -11.71
N ARG A 225 22.57 14.37 -10.40
CA ARG A 225 22.93 15.45 -9.48
C ARG A 225 24.44 15.69 -9.36
N GLU A 226 25.25 14.86 -10.01
CA GLU A 226 26.72 14.95 -10.03
C GLU A 226 27.25 15.59 -11.33
N CYS A 227 26.53 16.58 -11.90
CA CYS A 227 26.85 17.17 -13.20
C CYS A 227 28.17 17.96 -13.21
N ASP A 228 28.69 18.34 -12.06
CA ASP A 228 29.99 19.01 -11.86
C ASP A 228 31.11 18.01 -11.52
N ASN A 229 30.76 16.73 -11.30
CA ASN A 229 31.69 15.62 -11.00
C ASN A 229 31.42 14.43 -11.91
N GLN A 230 31.97 14.48 -13.12
CA GLN A 230 31.75 13.44 -14.13
C GLN A 230 32.24 12.05 -13.71
N GLU A 231 33.31 11.98 -12.90
CA GLU A 231 33.82 10.70 -12.40
C GLU A 231 32.81 10.04 -11.46
N GLN A 232 32.25 10.81 -10.51
CA GLN A 232 31.23 10.30 -9.60
C GLN A 232 29.93 9.95 -10.33
N ALA A 233 29.50 10.78 -11.28
CA ALA A 233 28.33 10.49 -12.11
C ALA A 233 28.50 9.16 -12.87
N ALA A 234 29.68 8.94 -13.50
CA ALA A 234 29.96 7.69 -14.19
C ALA A 234 30.00 6.47 -13.24
N ALA A 235 30.54 6.63 -12.03
CA ALA A 235 30.55 5.58 -11.01
C ALA A 235 29.12 5.22 -10.55
N ASP A 236 28.25 6.22 -10.34
CA ASP A 236 26.87 5.99 -9.96
C ASP A 236 26.05 5.36 -11.11
N LEU A 237 26.24 5.76 -12.36
CA LEU A 237 25.64 5.10 -13.52
C LEU A 237 26.08 3.64 -13.66
N LYS A 238 27.36 3.36 -13.48
CA LYS A 238 27.87 1.97 -13.48
C LYS A 238 27.24 1.13 -12.36
N THR A 239 27.03 1.73 -11.20
CA THR A 239 26.32 1.07 -10.09
C THR A 239 24.87 0.80 -10.44
N ALA A 240 24.20 1.77 -11.08
CA ALA A 240 22.83 1.61 -11.59
C ALA A 240 22.73 0.45 -12.58
N ASP A 241 23.63 0.38 -13.57
CA ASP A 241 23.66 -0.71 -14.55
C ASP A 241 23.86 -2.08 -13.89
N GLY A 242 24.76 -2.17 -12.90
CA GLY A 242 24.92 -3.39 -12.10
C GLY A 242 23.66 -3.83 -11.35
N TRP A 243 22.82 -2.89 -10.92
CA TRP A 243 21.51 -3.22 -10.35
C TRP A 243 20.50 -3.65 -11.40
N GLN A 244 20.54 -3.11 -12.61
CA GLN A 244 19.74 -3.57 -13.74
C GLN A 244 20.05 -5.03 -14.07
N ASP A 245 21.32 -5.41 -14.16
CA ASP A 245 21.75 -6.78 -14.41
C ASP A 245 21.23 -7.74 -13.33
N LYS A 246 21.37 -7.38 -12.06
CA LYS A 246 20.83 -8.16 -10.93
C LYS A 246 19.32 -8.34 -11.02
N THR A 247 18.59 -7.29 -11.45
CA THR A 247 17.12 -7.35 -11.65
C THR A 247 16.77 -8.38 -12.71
N LEU A 248 17.45 -8.34 -13.86
CA LEU A 248 17.21 -9.27 -14.97
C LEU A 248 17.52 -10.72 -14.57
N ASP A 249 18.62 -10.95 -13.87
CA ASP A 249 18.98 -12.27 -13.34
C ASP A 249 17.96 -12.79 -12.32
N ALA A 250 17.49 -11.94 -11.42
CA ALA A 250 16.43 -12.33 -10.45
C ALA A 250 15.13 -12.70 -11.15
N ARG A 251 14.70 -11.93 -12.14
CA ARG A 251 13.51 -12.22 -12.96
C ARG A 251 13.66 -13.51 -13.74
N LYS A 252 14.83 -13.75 -14.34
CA LYS A 252 15.14 -15.00 -15.05
C LYS A 252 15.02 -16.21 -14.12
N ARG A 253 15.67 -16.17 -12.95
CA ARG A 253 15.56 -17.24 -11.94
C ARG A 253 14.11 -17.49 -11.49
N LYS A 254 13.29 -16.43 -11.32
CA LYS A 254 11.89 -16.58 -10.99
C LYS A 254 11.09 -17.28 -12.10
N ALA A 255 11.31 -16.90 -13.35
CA ALA A 255 10.67 -17.52 -14.52
C ALA A 255 11.05 -19.00 -14.66
N GLU A 256 12.34 -19.35 -14.48
CA GLU A 256 12.81 -20.73 -14.50
C GLU A 256 12.18 -21.59 -13.39
N LYS A 257 12.08 -21.07 -12.17
CA LYS A 257 11.37 -21.74 -11.06
C LYS A 257 9.90 -22.00 -11.37
N GLN A 258 9.21 -21.01 -11.98
CA GLN A 258 7.80 -21.16 -12.37
C GLN A 258 7.61 -22.18 -13.51
N ALA A 259 8.49 -22.19 -14.50
CA ALA A 259 8.46 -23.14 -15.60
C ALA A 259 8.76 -24.58 -15.17
N GLY A 260 9.60 -24.75 -14.15
CA GLY A 260 9.96 -26.07 -13.58
C GLY A 260 8.94 -26.65 -12.60
N THR A 261 7.93 -25.89 -12.20
CA THR A 261 6.84 -26.40 -11.34
C THR A 261 5.78 -27.04 -12.25
N PRO A 262 5.52 -28.36 -12.18
CA PRO A 262 4.47 -29.00 -12.98
C PRO A 262 3.15 -28.31 -12.61
N GLN A 263 2.49 -27.66 -13.57
CA GLN A 263 1.10 -27.31 -13.43
C GLN A 263 0.33 -28.63 -13.26
N GLY A 264 -0.11 -28.91 -12.04
CA GLY A 264 -0.97 -30.05 -11.77
C GLY A 264 -2.19 -29.94 -12.67
N VAL A 265 -2.19 -30.75 -13.72
CA VAL A 265 -3.40 -31.04 -14.50
C VAL A 265 -4.32 -31.71 -13.51
N SER A 266 -5.29 -31.00 -12.97
CA SER A 266 -6.44 -31.59 -12.34
C SER A 266 -7.19 -32.31 -13.48
N MET A 267 -6.89 -33.61 -13.69
CA MET A 267 -7.78 -34.47 -14.41
C MET A 267 -9.04 -34.56 -13.55
N ASP A 268 -10.05 -33.83 -13.94
CA ASP A 268 -11.41 -34.01 -13.48
C ASP A 268 -11.84 -35.37 -13.96
N ASP A 269 -11.83 -36.33 -13.03
CA ASP A 269 -12.29 -37.71 -13.24
C ASP A 269 -13.82 -37.69 -13.21
N SER A 270 -14.44 -37.09 -14.22
CA SER A 270 -15.86 -37.20 -14.50
C SER A 270 -16.10 -38.44 -15.36
N GLY A 271 -15.94 -39.58 -14.74
CA GLY A 271 -16.22 -40.88 -15.36
C GLY A 271 -16.86 -41.87 -14.39
N LYS A 272 -18.14 -41.66 -14.06
CA LYS A 272 -19.23 -42.71 -14.06
C LYS A 272 -20.47 -42.19 -13.36
#